data_7f88b8ac48821d72dacbb3d1d7de9352
#
_entry.id   7f88b8ac48821d72dacbb3d1d7de9352
#
_cell.length_a   1.000
_cell.length_b   1.000
_cell.length_c   1.000
_cell.angle_alpha   90.00
_cell.angle_beta   90.00
_cell.angle_gamma   90.00
#
_symmetry.space_group_name_H-M   'P 1'
#
loop_
_entity.id
_entity.type
_entity.pdbx_description
1 polymer ?
#
loop_
_entity_poly.entity_id
_entity_poly.type
_entity_poly.pdbx_seq_one_letter_code
_entity_poly.pdbx_strand_id
1 'polypeptide(L)'
;VIDKLDPFHVYAGRHSPEAARKKFFVTNRGLSVTRPLERVELDENLVPLQTLLTNARLWRHLTPKQKSEVERRRLWLSTAIDTATRCVLAALLVENPSGASALATLEMAVNDKTAYAEAAGCVTPWDAFGVAETYGSDAGAGFKFVGYRSAVSDLGSEALFPTTGVPQMRGRQERFYRSLHEGLFAQFPGRTFENPVAKGDYEAELNAVLDPSELGRMVVRWIVDVYHNTPHGGLGGETPRNAWLRLTRDFPVMPPPDAEINRHIFGLTSKVRIGNRGVRFLGHHYQSSELQQIRRVVRSKPVNIRVDRNNIGQVSVRSDADNSPDTGWITVPCVTPGYDGVSVEHWIRTASVLRQQNA
;
A
#
# COMPACT_ATOMS: atom_id res chain seq x y z
N VAL A 1 1.12 -29.38 47.06
CA VAL A 1 -0.08 -28.54 46.84
C VAL A 1 -0.05 -27.84 45.49
N ILE A 2 1.11 -27.28 45.09
CA ILE A 2 1.25 -26.54 43.79
C ILE A 2 1.05 -27.47 42.59
N ASP A 3 1.48 -28.74 42.69
CA ASP A 3 1.35 -29.72 41.58
C ASP A 3 -0.10 -30.13 41.25
N LYS A 4 -1.04 -29.74 42.13
CA LYS A 4 -2.49 -29.99 41.97
C LYS A 4 -3.23 -28.78 41.36
N LEU A 5 -2.54 -27.66 41.16
CA LEU A 5 -3.14 -26.46 40.54
C LEU A 5 -3.02 -26.54 39.02
N ASP A 6 -4.01 -25.95 38.34
CA ASP A 6 -3.97 -25.81 36.87
C ASP A 6 -2.69 -25.09 36.44
N PRO A 7 -1.89 -25.69 35.56
CA PRO A 7 -0.65 -25.09 35.04
C PRO A 7 -0.82 -23.69 34.47
N PHE A 8 -1.99 -23.38 33.91
CA PHE A 8 -2.29 -22.03 33.43
C PHE A 8 -2.30 -21.01 34.55
N HIS A 9 -3.02 -21.32 35.67
CA HIS A 9 -3.11 -20.42 36.82
C HIS A 9 -1.77 -20.24 37.54
N VAL A 10 -0.99 -21.31 37.65
CA VAL A 10 0.35 -21.28 38.24
C VAL A 10 1.28 -20.37 37.41
N TYR A 11 1.22 -20.51 36.08
CA TYR A 11 2.04 -19.69 35.19
C TYR A 11 1.58 -18.23 35.18
N ALA A 12 0.27 -17.98 35.18
CA ALA A 12 -0.31 -16.65 35.26
C ALA A 12 0.12 -15.90 36.52
N GLY A 13 0.12 -16.59 37.66
CA GLY A 13 0.57 -16.01 38.94
C GLY A 13 2.08 -15.72 38.99
N ARG A 14 2.90 -16.49 38.29
CA ARG A 14 4.37 -16.31 38.25
C ARG A 14 4.85 -15.27 37.24
N HIS A 15 4.12 -15.06 36.16
CA HIS A 15 4.52 -14.18 35.05
C HIS A 15 3.47 -13.08 34.79
N SER A 16 2.39 -13.43 34.10
CA SER A 16 1.20 -12.60 33.93
C SER A 16 0.08 -13.43 33.30
N PRO A 17 -1.18 -13.01 33.41
CA PRO A 17 -2.29 -13.66 32.70
C PRO A 17 -2.09 -13.66 31.18
N GLU A 18 -1.49 -12.63 30.62
CA GLU A 18 -1.18 -12.52 29.19
C GLU A 18 -0.10 -13.53 28.76
N ALA A 19 0.97 -13.67 29.55
CA ALA A 19 2.01 -14.65 29.30
C ALA A 19 1.47 -16.09 29.41
N ALA A 20 0.57 -16.35 30.35
CA ALA A 20 -0.10 -17.64 30.47
C ALA A 20 -1.00 -17.93 29.27
N ARG A 21 -1.81 -16.96 28.84
CA ARG A 21 -2.61 -17.10 27.62
C ARG A 21 -1.74 -17.42 26.41
N LYS A 22 -0.64 -16.71 26.23
CA LYS A 22 0.29 -16.91 25.12
C LYS A 22 0.94 -18.30 25.14
N LYS A 23 1.28 -18.82 26.34
CA LYS A 23 1.92 -20.13 26.51
C LYS A 23 0.96 -21.30 26.32
N PHE A 24 -0.26 -21.20 26.87
CA PHE A 24 -1.25 -22.28 26.92
C PHE A 24 -2.34 -22.13 25.85
N PHE A 25 -2.24 -21.13 24.98
CA PHE A 25 -3.18 -20.95 23.88
C PHE A 25 -3.07 -22.12 22.92
N VAL A 26 -4.14 -22.88 22.81
CA VAL A 26 -4.24 -23.94 21.80
C VAL A 26 -4.58 -23.26 20.48
N THR A 27 -3.64 -23.23 19.56
CA THR A 27 -3.89 -22.85 18.16
C THR A 27 -4.76 -23.93 17.53
N ASN A 28 -6.06 -23.74 17.58
CA ASN A 28 -6.97 -24.45 16.70
C ASN A 28 -6.67 -24.03 15.26
N ARG A 29 -7.16 -24.80 14.27
CA ARG A 29 -7.01 -24.52 12.82
C ARG A 29 -7.10 -23.00 12.59
N GLY A 30 -6.02 -22.39 12.10
CA GLY A 30 -5.99 -20.97 11.80
C GLY A 30 -7.13 -20.54 10.86
N LEU A 31 -7.26 -19.28 10.55
CA LEU A 31 -8.28 -18.75 9.64
C LEU A 31 -8.45 -19.67 8.42
N SER A 32 -9.63 -20.29 8.33
CA SER A 32 -10.01 -21.13 7.19
C SER A 32 -10.46 -20.21 6.06
N VAL A 33 -9.53 -19.82 5.21
CA VAL A 33 -9.78 -19.07 3.98
C VAL A 33 -9.52 -20.01 2.82
N THR A 34 -10.47 -20.18 1.94
CA THR A 34 -10.49 -21.23 0.93
C THR A 34 -10.40 -20.73 -0.50
N ARG A 35 -10.76 -19.46 -0.75
CA ARG A 35 -10.79 -18.86 -2.08
C ARG A 35 -9.98 -17.56 -2.15
N PRO A 36 -9.47 -17.20 -3.34
CA PRO A 36 -8.75 -15.94 -3.54
C PRO A 36 -9.64 -14.75 -3.20
N LEU A 37 -9.04 -13.71 -2.65
CA LEU A 37 -9.70 -12.44 -2.27
C LEU A 37 -10.86 -12.58 -1.26
N GLU A 38 -11.06 -13.76 -0.66
CA GLU A 38 -11.95 -13.87 0.50
C GLU A 38 -11.43 -13.02 1.66
N ARG A 39 -10.10 -13.00 1.84
CA ARG A 39 -9.43 -12.14 2.81
C ARG A 39 -8.04 -11.74 2.33
N VAL A 40 -7.78 -10.45 2.34
CA VAL A 40 -6.47 -9.85 2.11
C VAL A 40 -5.96 -9.23 3.42
N GLU A 41 -4.71 -9.50 3.76
CA GLU A 41 -4.05 -8.90 4.93
C GLU A 41 -3.10 -7.80 4.47
N LEU A 42 -3.22 -6.61 5.10
CA LEU A 42 -2.31 -5.48 4.89
C LEU A 42 -1.45 -5.29 6.13
N ASP A 43 -0.17 -5.03 5.90
CA ASP A 43 0.80 -4.77 6.98
C ASP A 43 1.95 -3.89 6.48
N GLU A 44 2.65 -3.26 7.42
CA GLU A 44 3.78 -2.38 7.16
C GLU A 44 4.99 -2.84 7.97
N ASN A 45 6.13 -3.05 7.30
CA ASN A 45 7.36 -3.52 7.93
C ASN A 45 8.52 -2.60 7.61
N LEU A 46 9.33 -2.30 8.62
CA LEU A 46 10.52 -1.47 8.45
C LEU A 46 11.62 -2.25 7.74
N VAL A 47 12.01 -1.78 6.56
CA VAL A 47 13.06 -2.43 5.74
C VAL A 47 14.40 -2.41 6.48
N PRO A 48 15.10 -3.55 6.61
CA PRO A 48 16.35 -3.64 7.34
C PRO A 48 17.57 -3.16 6.52
N LEU A 49 17.35 -2.22 5.59
CA LEU A 49 18.40 -1.63 4.77
C LEU A 49 18.44 -0.12 4.92
N GLN A 50 19.62 0.44 5.03
CA GLN A 50 19.84 1.88 4.88
C GLN A 50 19.86 2.21 3.39
N THR A 51 19.04 3.17 2.97
CA THR A 51 18.99 3.67 1.60
C THR A 51 19.57 5.07 1.50
N LEU A 52 20.16 5.39 0.37
CA LEU A 52 20.66 6.72 0.08
C LEU A 52 19.54 7.59 -0.48
N LEU A 53 19.44 8.84 -0.02
CA LEU A 53 18.56 9.85 -0.62
C LEU A 53 19.19 10.53 -1.84
N THR A 54 20.23 9.97 -2.41
CA THR A 54 20.83 10.41 -3.64
C THR A 54 20.97 9.28 -4.64
N ASN A 55 21.13 9.63 -5.92
CA ASN A 55 21.31 8.62 -6.96
C ASN A 55 22.57 7.79 -6.70
N ALA A 56 22.43 6.47 -6.69
CA ALA A 56 23.53 5.53 -6.44
C ALA A 56 24.70 5.70 -7.43
N ARG A 57 24.45 6.17 -8.67
CA ARG A 57 25.51 6.48 -9.64
C ARG A 57 26.35 7.66 -9.20
N LEU A 58 25.75 8.70 -8.61
CA LEU A 58 26.47 9.87 -8.07
C LEU A 58 27.29 9.48 -6.84
N TRP A 59 26.79 8.56 -6.02
CA TRP A 59 27.46 8.08 -4.82
C TRP A 59 28.92 7.66 -5.05
N ARG A 60 29.19 6.99 -6.17
CA ARG A 60 30.55 6.50 -6.51
C ARG A 60 31.55 7.62 -6.73
N HIS A 61 31.07 8.81 -7.12
CA HIS A 61 31.90 9.98 -7.44
C HIS A 61 32.05 10.96 -6.26
N LEU A 62 31.35 10.74 -5.14
CA LEU A 62 31.44 11.60 -3.96
C LEU A 62 32.71 11.29 -3.16
N THR A 63 33.30 12.36 -2.62
CA THR A 63 34.39 12.26 -1.65
C THR A 63 33.91 11.68 -0.31
N PRO A 64 34.79 11.14 0.55
CA PRO A 64 34.39 10.62 1.88
C PRO A 64 33.61 11.66 2.71
N LYS A 65 34.01 12.95 2.66
CA LYS A 65 33.33 14.04 3.35
C LYS A 65 31.90 14.25 2.81
N GLN A 66 31.73 14.31 1.49
CA GLN A 66 30.42 14.42 0.85
C GLN A 66 29.53 13.20 1.16
N LYS A 67 30.14 11.98 1.17
CA LYS A 67 29.41 10.77 1.54
C LYS A 67 28.88 10.80 2.97
N SER A 68 29.58 11.41 3.91
CA SER A 68 29.10 11.57 5.30
C SER A 68 27.96 12.58 5.45
N GLU A 69 27.81 13.50 4.49
CA GLU A 69 26.76 14.53 4.47
C GLU A 69 25.46 14.05 3.77
N VAL A 70 25.51 12.93 3.03
CA VAL A 70 24.33 12.38 2.36
C VAL A 70 23.39 11.77 3.39
N GLU A 71 22.15 12.24 3.40
CA GLU A 71 21.12 11.71 4.27
C GLU A 71 20.78 10.26 3.91
N ARG A 72 20.70 9.41 4.92
CA ARG A 72 20.36 7.98 4.81
C ARG A 72 19.12 7.73 5.63
N ARG A 73 18.18 6.97 5.07
CA ARG A 73 16.93 6.62 5.75
C ARG A 73 16.62 5.14 5.61
N ARG A 74 15.86 4.65 6.53
CA ARG A 74 15.18 3.37 6.40
C ARG A 74 13.77 3.62 5.88
N LEU A 75 13.38 2.83 4.90
CA LEU A 75 12.04 2.87 4.34
C LEU A 75 11.16 1.79 4.98
N TRP A 76 9.87 2.00 4.90
CA TRP A 76 8.88 0.98 5.23
C TRP A 76 8.39 0.32 3.95
N LEU A 77 8.10 -0.95 4.03
CA LEU A 77 7.44 -1.71 2.99
C LEU A 77 6.00 -1.97 3.42
N SER A 78 5.05 -1.36 2.72
CA SER A 78 3.62 -1.60 2.90
C SER A 78 3.17 -2.65 1.91
N THR A 79 2.53 -3.72 2.39
CA THR A 79 2.17 -4.89 1.58
C THR A 79 0.71 -5.29 1.78
N ALA A 80 0.15 -5.93 0.75
CA ALA A 80 -1.13 -6.62 0.81
C ALA A 80 -0.94 -8.05 0.30
N ILE A 81 -1.40 -9.04 1.08
CA ILE A 81 -1.23 -10.47 0.77
C ILE A 81 -2.58 -11.16 0.80
N ASP A 82 -2.89 -11.91 -0.26
CA ASP A 82 -4.04 -12.80 -0.26
C ASP A 82 -3.82 -13.99 0.67
N THR A 83 -4.75 -14.21 1.60
CA THR A 83 -4.57 -15.21 2.64
C THR A 83 -4.79 -16.63 2.18
N ALA A 84 -5.51 -16.88 1.07
CA ALA A 84 -5.71 -18.20 0.51
C ALA A 84 -4.48 -18.66 -0.29
N THR A 85 -4.01 -17.83 -1.20
CA THR A 85 -2.95 -18.17 -2.17
C THR A 85 -1.54 -17.78 -1.76
N ARG A 86 -1.40 -16.91 -0.76
CA ARG A 86 -0.13 -16.27 -0.36
C ARG A 86 0.44 -15.31 -1.42
N CYS A 87 -0.29 -15.04 -2.49
CA CYS A 87 0.13 -14.03 -3.46
C CYS A 87 0.18 -12.65 -2.83
N VAL A 88 1.27 -11.93 -3.10
CA VAL A 88 1.41 -10.52 -2.76
C VAL A 88 0.67 -9.71 -3.82
N LEU A 89 -0.32 -8.94 -3.37
CA LEU A 89 -1.16 -8.12 -4.24
C LEU A 89 -0.64 -6.69 -4.35
N ALA A 90 0.11 -6.24 -3.34
CA ALA A 90 0.72 -4.91 -3.34
C ALA A 90 2.03 -4.92 -2.56
N ALA A 91 2.99 -4.11 -3.01
CA ALA A 91 4.27 -3.87 -2.33
C ALA A 91 4.76 -2.45 -2.65
N LEU A 92 4.68 -1.56 -1.69
CA LEU A 92 5.05 -0.15 -1.83
C LEU A 92 6.11 0.23 -0.80
N LEU A 93 7.20 0.84 -1.25
CA LEU A 93 8.15 1.49 -0.36
C LEU A 93 7.66 2.90 -0.01
N VAL A 94 7.61 3.19 1.28
CA VAL A 94 7.16 4.47 1.82
C VAL A 94 8.15 4.98 2.87
N GLU A 95 8.26 6.29 3.01
CA GLU A 95 9.13 6.87 4.03
C GLU A 95 8.60 6.62 5.44
N ASN A 96 7.30 6.80 5.63
CA ASN A 96 6.62 6.56 6.90
C ASN A 96 5.21 6.00 6.67
N PRO A 97 4.73 5.08 7.51
CA PRO A 97 3.36 4.63 7.54
C PRO A 97 2.37 5.79 7.69
N SER A 98 1.34 5.81 6.86
CA SER A 98 0.35 6.88 6.84
C SER A 98 -0.99 6.42 6.24
N GLY A 99 -2.05 7.19 6.43
CA GLY A 99 -3.32 6.93 5.75
C GLY A 99 -3.21 6.97 4.22
N ALA A 100 -2.30 7.78 3.69
CA ALA A 100 -2.04 7.85 2.26
C ALA A 100 -1.31 6.59 1.75
N SER A 101 -0.34 6.06 2.51
CA SER A 101 0.33 4.80 2.16
C SER A 101 -0.63 3.61 2.22
N ALA A 102 -1.45 3.53 3.26
CA ALA A 102 -2.47 2.49 3.38
C ALA A 102 -3.46 2.51 2.20
N LEU A 103 -3.93 3.69 1.81
CA LEU A 103 -4.82 3.87 0.66
C LEU A 103 -4.13 3.49 -0.65
N ALA A 104 -2.88 3.89 -0.86
CA ALA A 104 -2.10 3.55 -2.06
C ALA A 104 -1.81 2.04 -2.15
N THR A 105 -1.57 1.38 -1.01
CA THR A 105 -1.40 -0.08 -0.95
C THR A 105 -2.71 -0.81 -1.31
N LEU A 106 -3.84 -0.32 -0.82
CA LEU A 106 -5.16 -0.84 -1.20
C LEU A 106 -5.43 -0.65 -2.70
N GLU A 107 -5.16 0.55 -3.22
CA GLU A 107 -5.30 0.86 -4.66
C GLU A 107 -4.47 -0.09 -5.53
N MET A 108 -3.20 -0.31 -5.15
CA MET A 108 -2.32 -1.24 -5.86
C MET A 108 -2.79 -2.69 -5.77
N ALA A 109 -3.35 -3.12 -4.63
CA ALA A 109 -3.87 -4.48 -4.47
C ALA A 109 -5.07 -4.76 -5.36
N VAL A 110 -5.94 -3.77 -5.55
CA VAL A 110 -7.16 -3.86 -6.34
C VAL A 110 -6.88 -3.82 -7.84
N ASN A 111 -5.95 -2.97 -8.29
CA ASN A 111 -5.75 -2.68 -9.70
C ASN A 111 -4.68 -3.55 -10.38
N ASP A 112 -4.70 -3.58 -11.73
CA ASP A 112 -3.68 -4.22 -12.56
C ASP A 112 -2.30 -3.60 -12.31
N LYS A 113 -1.29 -4.46 -12.28
CA LYS A 113 0.11 -4.12 -11.96
C LYS A 113 1.09 -4.44 -13.07
N THR A 114 0.59 -4.71 -14.27
CA THR A 114 1.45 -5.04 -15.42
C THR A 114 2.52 -3.98 -15.64
N ALA A 115 2.15 -2.70 -15.62
CA ALA A 115 3.10 -1.59 -15.77
C ALA A 115 4.18 -1.55 -14.68
N TYR A 116 3.84 -1.90 -13.43
CA TYR A 116 4.82 -1.98 -12.33
C TYR A 116 5.79 -3.16 -12.52
N ALA A 117 5.28 -4.32 -12.93
CA ALA A 117 6.09 -5.50 -13.21
C ALA A 117 7.05 -5.26 -14.37
N GLU A 118 6.57 -4.66 -15.47
CA GLU A 118 7.39 -4.29 -16.63
C GLU A 118 8.48 -3.27 -16.27
N ALA A 119 8.12 -2.22 -15.53
CA ALA A 119 9.07 -1.20 -15.07
C ALA A 119 10.15 -1.77 -14.12
N ALA A 120 9.81 -2.81 -13.36
CA ALA A 120 10.76 -3.54 -12.53
C ALA A 120 11.61 -4.54 -13.33
N GLY A 121 11.22 -4.87 -14.57
CA GLY A 121 11.89 -5.87 -15.41
C GLY A 121 11.57 -7.30 -14.97
N CYS A 122 10.36 -7.57 -14.49
CA CYS A 122 9.89 -8.91 -14.18
C CYS A 122 9.72 -9.75 -15.46
N VAL A 123 10.01 -11.03 -15.35
CA VAL A 123 9.78 -12.02 -16.43
C VAL A 123 8.46 -12.77 -16.24
N THR A 124 7.93 -12.78 -15.02
CA THR A 124 6.64 -13.39 -14.68
C THR A 124 5.57 -12.28 -14.63
N PRO A 125 4.35 -12.50 -15.13
CA PRO A 125 3.24 -11.56 -14.94
C PRO A 125 2.87 -11.40 -13.47
N TRP A 126 2.53 -10.18 -13.06
CA TRP A 126 1.94 -9.91 -11.74
C TRP A 126 0.42 -9.80 -11.88
N ASP A 127 -0.22 -10.94 -12.05
CA ASP A 127 -1.63 -11.10 -12.40
C ASP A 127 -2.57 -11.29 -11.19
N ALA A 128 -2.04 -11.23 -9.97
CA ALA A 128 -2.81 -11.33 -8.74
C ALA A 128 -3.33 -9.96 -8.28
N PHE A 129 -4.59 -9.63 -8.60
CA PHE A 129 -5.28 -8.39 -8.22
C PHE A 129 -6.80 -8.57 -8.23
N GLY A 130 -7.54 -7.60 -7.67
CA GLY A 130 -9.01 -7.57 -7.64
C GLY A 130 -9.53 -7.06 -6.30
N VAL A 131 -10.85 -6.96 -6.19
CA VAL A 131 -11.54 -6.50 -4.98
C VAL A 131 -11.73 -7.67 -4.03
N ALA A 132 -11.19 -7.56 -2.80
CA ALA A 132 -11.37 -8.58 -1.78
C ALA A 132 -12.68 -8.38 -1.01
N GLU A 133 -13.24 -9.46 -0.47
CA GLU A 133 -14.40 -9.39 0.40
C GLU A 133 -14.04 -8.71 1.73
N THR A 134 -12.84 -9.03 2.25
CA THR A 134 -12.39 -8.55 3.55
C THR A 134 -10.95 -8.08 3.49
N TYR A 135 -10.68 -6.90 4.04
CA TYR A 135 -9.33 -6.38 4.25
C TYR A 135 -9.00 -6.37 5.75
N GLY A 136 -8.09 -7.24 6.16
CA GLY A 136 -7.56 -7.29 7.52
C GLY A 136 -6.28 -6.46 7.63
N SER A 137 -6.20 -5.58 8.63
CA SER A 137 -4.99 -4.81 8.91
C SER A 137 -4.81 -4.65 10.40
N ASP A 138 -3.62 -4.23 10.82
CA ASP A 138 -3.44 -3.87 12.22
C ASP A 138 -4.23 -2.59 12.60
N ALA A 139 -4.25 -2.29 13.90
CA ALA A 139 -4.84 -1.07 14.40
C ALA A 139 -3.88 0.15 14.29
N GLY A 140 -2.91 0.09 13.36
CA GLY A 140 -1.99 1.19 13.07
C GLY A 140 -2.70 2.46 12.62
N ALA A 141 -2.05 3.60 12.80
CA ALA A 141 -2.65 4.90 12.50
C ALA A 141 -3.06 5.03 11.01
N GLY A 142 -2.29 4.44 10.10
CA GLY A 142 -2.58 4.45 8.67
C GLY A 142 -3.90 3.76 8.31
N PHE A 143 -4.16 2.60 8.89
CA PHE A 143 -5.37 1.82 8.61
C PHE A 143 -6.61 2.33 9.36
N LYS A 144 -6.44 3.12 10.43
CA LYS A 144 -7.54 3.83 11.09
C LYS A 144 -7.98 5.10 10.34
N PHE A 145 -7.22 5.54 9.35
CA PHE A 145 -7.52 6.72 8.57
C PHE A 145 -8.90 6.59 7.89
N VAL A 146 -9.71 7.64 8.03
CA VAL A 146 -11.09 7.65 7.51
C VAL A 146 -11.11 7.38 6.00
N GLY A 147 -10.17 7.96 5.24
CA GLY A 147 -10.09 7.76 3.79
C GLY A 147 -9.85 6.30 3.38
N TYR A 148 -9.00 5.56 4.11
CA TYR A 148 -8.80 4.12 3.88
C TYR A 148 -10.09 3.32 4.14
N ARG A 149 -10.74 3.58 5.29
CA ARG A 149 -11.98 2.88 5.66
C ARG A 149 -13.14 3.18 4.69
N SER A 150 -13.25 4.44 4.27
CA SER A 150 -14.23 4.81 3.25
C SER A 150 -13.96 4.11 1.93
N ALA A 151 -12.69 4.04 1.48
CA ALA A 151 -12.34 3.34 0.26
C ALA A 151 -12.68 1.84 0.32
N VAL A 152 -12.40 1.17 1.44
CA VAL A 152 -12.81 -0.23 1.64
C VAL A 152 -14.32 -0.38 1.57
N SER A 153 -15.08 0.52 2.20
CA SER A 153 -16.55 0.51 2.15
C SER A 153 -17.08 0.82 0.75
N ASP A 154 -16.47 1.78 0.03
CA ASP A 154 -16.87 2.16 -1.33
C ASP A 154 -16.58 1.02 -2.34
N LEU A 155 -15.62 0.14 -2.04
CA LEU A 155 -15.37 -1.12 -2.78
C LEU A 155 -16.42 -2.20 -2.49
N GLY A 156 -17.32 -1.99 -1.53
CA GLY A 156 -18.27 -2.99 -1.06
C GLY A 156 -17.63 -4.07 -0.16
N SER A 157 -16.47 -3.80 0.40
CA SER A 157 -15.67 -4.71 1.20
C SER A 157 -15.77 -4.41 2.70
N GLU A 158 -15.36 -5.35 3.53
CA GLU A 158 -15.31 -5.20 4.99
C GLU A 158 -13.88 -4.93 5.47
N ALA A 159 -13.70 -3.93 6.34
CA ALA A 159 -12.43 -3.67 7.01
C ALA A 159 -12.41 -4.37 8.38
N LEU A 160 -11.50 -5.32 8.56
CA LEU A 160 -11.32 -6.06 9.82
C LEU A 160 -10.08 -5.55 10.56
N PHE A 161 -10.29 -5.17 11.82
CA PHE A 161 -9.22 -4.83 12.76
C PHE A 161 -9.17 -5.90 13.85
N PRO A 162 -8.14 -6.76 13.87
CA PRO A 162 -8.04 -7.80 14.88
C PRO A 162 -7.96 -7.17 16.26
N THR A 163 -8.58 -7.84 17.22
CA THR A 163 -8.48 -7.46 18.63
C THR A 163 -7.03 -7.48 19.08
N THR A 164 -6.60 -6.43 19.75
CA THR A 164 -5.22 -6.29 20.27
C THR A 164 -4.86 -7.54 21.08
N GLY A 165 -3.73 -8.19 20.76
CA GLY A 165 -3.21 -9.34 21.50
C GLY A 165 -3.50 -10.72 20.91
N VAL A 166 -4.00 -10.84 19.66
CA VAL A 166 -4.16 -12.12 18.96
C VAL A 166 -3.13 -12.25 17.82
N PRO A 167 -1.87 -12.64 18.12
CA PRO A 167 -0.76 -12.69 17.14
C PRO A 167 -1.01 -13.65 15.97
N GLN A 168 -1.85 -14.68 16.19
CA GLN A 168 -2.07 -15.76 15.22
C GLN A 168 -2.75 -15.27 13.93
N MET A 169 -3.38 -14.11 13.94
CA MET A 169 -3.99 -13.52 12.75
C MET A 169 -2.98 -12.88 11.78
N ARG A 170 -1.71 -12.76 12.18
CA ARG A 170 -0.64 -12.10 11.39
C ARG A 170 0.47 -13.04 10.93
N GLY A 171 0.42 -14.31 11.28
CA GLY A 171 1.50 -15.26 11.02
C GLY A 171 1.86 -15.41 9.53
N ARG A 172 0.97 -14.98 8.62
CA ARG A 172 1.21 -15.01 7.18
C ARG A 172 2.09 -13.86 6.73
N GLN A 173 1.81 -12.65 7.21
CA GLN A 173 2.61 -11.45 6.94
C GLN A 173 4.02 -11.59 7.56
N GLU A 174 4.09 -12.02 8.83
CA GLU A 174 5.38 -12.25 9.50
C GLU A 174 6.25 -13.25 8.75
N ARG A 175 5.66 -14.35 8.24
CA ARG A 175 6.38 -15.34 7.44
C ARG A 175 6.85 -14.77 6.10
N PHE A 176 6.02 -13.99 5.43
CA PHE A 176 6.41 -13.32 4.19
C PHE A 176 7.61 -12.38 4.41
N TYR A 177 7.53 -11.50 5.41
CA TYR A 177 8.64 -10.60 5.71
C TYR A 177 9.91 -11.34 6.10
N ARG A 178 9.81 -12.44 6.85
CA ARG A 178 10.97 -13.28 7.15
C ARG A 178 11.58 -13.83 5.85
N SER A 179 10.78 -14.38 4.96
CA SER A 179 11.25 -14.90 3.66
C SER A 179 11.91 -13.80 2.82
N LEU A 180 11.35 -12.59 2.82
CA LEU A 180 11.92 -11.43 2.13
C LEU A 180 13.26 -10.99 2.75
N HIS A 181 13.35 -10.98 4.09
CA HIS A 181 14.59 -10.66 4.80
C HIS A 181 15.69 -11.66 4.48
N GLU A 182 15.41 -12.95 4.56
CA GLU A 182 16.37 -14.03 4.33
C GLU A 182 16.72 -14.17 2.84
N GLY A 183 15.72 -14.06 1.96
CA GLY A 183 15.88 -14.31 0.53
C GLY A 183 16.39 -13.10 -0.28
N LEU A 184 16.14 -11.88 0.18
CA LEU A 184 16.56 -10.67 -0.54
C LEU A 184 17.47 -9.78 0.32
N PHE A 185 16.99 -9.27 1.45
CA PHE A 185 17.70 -8.20 2.16
C PHE A 185 19.02 -8.65 2.80
N ALA A 186 19.12 -9.91 3.21
CA ALA A 186 20.36 -10.45 3.79
C ALA A 186 21.55 -10.46 2.82
N GLN A 187 21.28 -10.33 1.51
CA GLN A 187 22.32 -10.38 0.47
C GLN A 187 22.94 -8.99 0.20
N PHE A 188 22.39 -7.92 0.75
CA PHE A 188 22.84 -6.56 0.46
C PHE A 188 23.72 -5.97 1.56
N PRO A 189 24.75 -5.19 1.19
CA PRO A 189 25.43 -4.32 2.13
C PRO A 189 24.47 -3.19 2.59
N GLY A 190 24.75 -2.60 3.75
CA GLY A 190 23.89 -1.57 4.34
C GLY A 190 22.71 -2.12 5.14
N ARG A 191 22.63 -3.44 5.35
CA ARG A 191 21.62 -4.07 6.19
C ARG A 191 21.77 -3.65 7.65
N THR A 192 20.65 -3.53 8.34
CA THR A 192 20.61 -3.34 9.79
C THR A 192 20.30 -4.67 10.48
N PHE A 193 20.76 -4.83 11.71
CA PHE A 193 20.56 -6.03 12.50
C PHE A 193 19.51 -5.78 13.59
N GLU A 194 18.77 -6.82 13.97
CA GLU A 194 17.71 -6.73 14.96
C GLU A 194 18.24 -6.49 16.40
N ASN A 195 19.48 -6.90 16.65
CA ASN A 195 20.08 -6.73 17.97
C ASN A 195 21.58 -6.37 17.88
N PRO A 196 22.15 -5.74 18.93
CA PRO A 196 23.57 -5.34 18.97
C PRO A 196 24.55 -6.50 18.84
N VAL A 197 24.20 -7.70 19.32
CA VAL A 197 25.07 -8.87 19.26
C VAL A 197 25.21 -9.36 17.81
N ALA A 198 24.10 -9.38 17.06
CA ALA A 198 24.15 -9.74 15.64
C ALA A 198 24.79 -8.65 14.77
N LYS A 199 24.76 -7.38 15.22
CA LYS A 199 25.41 -6.28 14.51
C LYS A 199 26.92 -6.32 14.61
N GLY A 200 27.47 -6.63 15.81
CA GLY A 200 28.91 -6.51 16.07
C GLY A 200 29.43 -5.12 15.70
N ASP A 201 30.60 -5.05 15.02
CA ASP A 201 31.24 -3.81 14.55
C ASP A 201 30.77 -3.39 13.14
N TYR A 202 29.67 -3.97 12.62
CA TYR A 202 29.18 -3.65 11.28
C TYR A 202 28.46 -2.29 11.22
N GLU A 203 28.99 -1.39 10.40
CA GLU A 203 28.46 -0.05 10.19
C GLU A 203 27.54 -0.01 8.94
N ALA A 204 26.24 -0.26 9.13
CA ALA A 204 25.24 -0.31 8.06
C ALA A 204 25.18 1.02 7.26
N GLU A 205 25.39 2.14 7.94
CA GLU A 205 25.34 3.45 7.32
C GLU A 205 26.47 3.66 6.28
N LEU A 206 27.68 3.13 6.53
CA LEU A 206 28.80 3.23 5.60
C LEU A 206 28.65 2.30 4.39
N ASN A 207 27.85 1.25 4.54
CA ASN A 207 27.64 0.24 3.51
C ASN A 207 26.34 0.44 2.70
N ALA A 208 25.60 1.52 2.94
CA ALA A 208 24.40 1.85 2.16
C ALA A 208 24.79 2.17 0.70
N VAL A 209 24.15 1.50 -0.28
CA VAL A 209 24.49 1.62 -1.71
C VAL A 209 23.28 1.74 -2.64
N LEU A 210 22.07 1.48 -2.16
CA LEU A 210 20.84 1.48 -2.98
C LEU A 210 20.06 2.77 -2.83
N ASP A 211 19.58 3.30 -3.95
CA ASP A 211 18.52 4.31 -3.90
C ASP A 211 17.12 3.66 -3.76
N PRO A 212 16.09 4.42 -3.32
CA PRO A 212 14.75 3.89 -3.13
C PRO A 212 14.14 3.27 -4.38
N SER A 213 14.43 3.76 -5.56
CA SER A 213 13.86 3.26 -6.82
C SER A 213 14.50 1.93 -7.23
N GLU A 214 15.80 1.78 -7.03
CA GLU A 214 16.50 0.50 -7.25
C GLU A 214 16.01 -0.57 -6.28
N LEU A 215 15.88 -0.21 -4.99
CA LEU A 215 15.33 -1.11 -3.97
C LEU A 215 13.89 -1.53 -4.32
N GLY A 216 13.05 -0.59 -4.76
CA GLY A 216 11.68 -0.88 -5.19
C GLY A 216 11.61 -1.89 -6.33
N ARG A 217 12.43 -1.70 -7.38
CA ARG A 217 12.52 -2.67 -8.48
C ARG A 217 12.97 -4.05 -8.03
N MET A 218 13.96 -4.12 -7.14
CA MET A 218 14.46 -5.40 -6.62
C MET A 218 13.41 -6.12 -5.78
N VAL A 219 12.68 -5.41 -4.93
CA VAL A 219 11.58 -5.98 -4.11
C VAL A 219 10.49 -6.53 -5.02
N VAL A 220 10.03 -5.76 -6.02
CA VAL A 220 9.00 -6.21 -6.96
C VAL A 220 9.46 -7.44 -7.73
N ARG A 221 10.66 -7.45 -8.30
CA ARG A 221 11.20 -8.62 -9.01
C ARG A 221 11.31 -9.84 -8.11
N TRP A 222 11.80 -9.67 -6.90
CA TRP A 222 11.91 -10.79 -5.96
C TRP A 222 10.53 -11.36 -5.60
N ILE A 223 9.53 -10.51 -5.39
CA ILE A 223 8.16 -10.94 -5.11
C ILE A 223 7.59 -11.73 -6.30
N VAL A 224 7.66 -11.14 -7.49
CA VAL A 224 6.96 -11.65 -8.67
C VAL A 224 7.68 -12.85 -9.29
N ASP A 225 9.01 -12.75 -9.47
CA ASP A 225 9.77 -13.78 -10.17
C ASP A 225 10.27 -14.90 -9.24
N VAL A 226 10.50 -14.61 -7.95
CA VAL A 226 11.06 -15.58 -7.00
C VAL A 226 10.00 -16.07 -6.02
N TYR A 227 9.45 -15.19 -5.18
CA TYR A 227 8.54 -15.61 -4.11
C TYR A 227 7.25 -16.26 -4.65
N HIS A 228 6.62 -15.66 -5.65
CA HIS A 228 5.38 -16.21 -6.25
C HIS A 228 5.62 -17.57 -6.93
N ASN A 229 6.84 -17.88 -7.32
CA ASN A 229 7.19 -19.12 -8.01
C ASN A 229 7.96 -20.12 -7.11
N THR A 230 8.12 -19.82 -5.81
CA THR A 230 8.77 -20.73 -4.84
C THR A 230 7.73 -21.58 -4.13
N PRO A 231 7.93 -22.91 -4.00
CA PRO A 231 7.04 -23.80 -3.25
C PRO A 231 6.83 -23.31 -1.81
N HIS A 232 5.57 -23.25 -1.36
CA HIS A 232 5.20 -22.71 -0.05
C HIS A 232 4.61 -23.81 0.85
N GLY A 233 5.23 -24.07 2.02
CA GLY A 233 4.79 -25.13 2.95
C GLY A 233 3.34 -24.96 3.46
N GLY A 234 2.85 -23.72 3.58
CA GLY A 234 1.45 -23.45 3.94
C GLY A 234 0.44 -23.70 2.81
N LEU A 235 0.90 -24.06 1.61
CA LEU A 235 0.11 -24.44 0.44
C LEU A 235 0.35 -25.92 0.05
N GLY A 236 0.90 -26.73 0.96
CA GLY A 236 1.20 -28.12 0.66
C GLY A 236 2.31 -28.33 -0.37
N GLY A 237 3.18 -27.31 -0.55
CA GLY A 237 4.26 -27.34 -1.54
C GLY A 237 3.89 -26.72 -2.90
N GLU A 238 2.66 -26.26 -3.08
CA GLU A 238 2.27 -25.48 -4.25
C GLU A 238 2.90 -24.06 -4.19
N THR A 239 3.19 -23.47 -5.36
CA THR A 239 3.66 -22.07 -5.39
C THR A 239 2.49 -21.11 -5.24
N PRO A 240 2.68 -19.90 -4.67
CA PRO A 240 1.63 -18.88 -4.57
C PRO A 240 0.95 -18.60 -5.92
N ARG A 241 1.71 -18.47 -7.00
CA ARG A 241 1.18 -18.21 -8.33
C ARG A 241 0.33 -19.36 -8.86
N ASN A 242 0.76 -20.60 -8.70
CA ASN A 242 -0.04 -21.75 -9.13
C ASN A 242 -1.34 -21.85 -8.33
N ALA A 243 -1.27 -21.64 -7.01
CA ALA A 243 -2.46 -21.58 -6.17
C ALA A 243 -3.44 -20.49 -6.62
N TRP A 244 -2.94 -19.29 -6.96
CA TRP A 244 -3.75 -18.21 -7.53
C TRP A 244 -4.43 -18.62 -8.83
N LEU A 245 -3.67 -19.09 -9.82
CA LEU A 245 -4.19 -19.49 -11.12
C LEU A 245 -5.18 -20.65 -11.05
N ARG A 246 -4.95 -21.61 -10.18
CA ARG A 246 -5.86 -22.74 -9.96
C ARG A 246 -7.16 -22.28 -9.30
N LEU A 247 -7.05 -21.57 -8.17
CA LEU A 247 -8.22 -21.19 -7.39
C LEU A 247 -9.09 -20.13 -8.07
N THR A 248 -8.50 -19.19 -8.83
CA THR A 248 -9.29 -18.19 -9.57
C THR A 248 -10.05 -18.81 -10.75
N ARG A 249 -9.65 -19.97 -11.24
CA ARG A 249 -10.43 -20.72 -12.22
C ARG A 249 -11.72 -21.27 -11.62
N ASP A 250 -11.63 -21.77 -10.39
CA ASP A 250 -12.77 -22.36 -9.68
C ASP A 250 -13.64 -21.30 -8.99
N PHE A 251 -13.01 -20.24 -8.52
CA PHE A 251 -13.63 -19.11 -7.80
C PHE A 251 -13.22 -17.78 -8.47
N PRO A 252 -14.00 -17.32 -9.48
CA PRO A 252 -13.73 -16.04 -10.14
C PRO A 252 -13.67 -14.88 -9.13
N VAL A 253 -12.67 -14.03 -9.29
CA VAL A 253 -12.47 -12.85 -8.41
C VAL A 253 -13.21 -11.65 -8.95
N MET A 254 -13.63 -10.75 -8.06
CA MET A 254 -14.23 -9.48 -8.47
C MET A 254 -13.15 -8.60 -9.11
N PRO A 255 -13.36 -8.15 -10.37
CA PRO A 255 -12.41 -7.31 -11.06
C PRO A 255 -12.28 -5.92 -10.41
N PRO A 256 -11.22 -5.14 -10.74
CA PRO A 256 -11.13 -3.75 -10.36
C PRO A 256 -12.35 -2.96 -10.81
N PRO A 257 -12.73 -1.90 -10.08
CA PRO A 257 -13.70 -0.93 -10.57
C PRO A 257 -13.24 -0.30 -11.88
N ASP A 258 -14.19 0.20 -12.67
CA ASP A 258 -13.84 1.00 -13.85
C ASP A 258 -13.06 2.28 -13.46
N ALA A 259 -12.47 2.95 -14.45
CA ALA A 259 -11.60 4.09 -14.22
C ALA A 259 -12.32 5.27 -13.53
N GLU A 260 -13.62 5.43 -13.73
CA GLU A 260 -14.41 6.47 -13.09
C GLU A 260 -14.65 6.16 -11.63
N ILE A 261 -15.12 4.97 -11.30
CA ILE A 261 -15.35 4.51 -9.93
C ILE A 261 -14.01 4.44 -9.18
N ASN A 262 -12.96 3.94 -9.83
CA ASN A 262 -11.60 3.90 -9.26
C ASN A 262 -11.12 5.31 -8.83
N ARG A 263 -11.34 6.33 -9.69
CA ARG A 263 -11.07 7.73 -9.33
C ARG A 263 -11.93 8.21 -8.17
N HIS A 264 -13.19 7.80 -8.10
CA HIS A 264 -14.09 8.15 -6.99
C HIS A 264 -13.64 7.55 -5.66
N ILE A 265 -12.99 6.38 -5.68
CA ILE A 265 -12.52 5.68 -4.47
C ILE A 265 -11.13 6.17 -4.06
N PHE A 266 -10.17 6.18 -4.98
CA PHE A 266 -8.75 6.37 -4.70
C PHE A 266 -8.20 7.76 -5.05
N GLY A 267 -8.98 8.58 -5.78
CA GLY A 267 -8.52 9.89 -6.24
C GLY A 267 -8.08 10.84 -5.11
N LEU A 268 -7.11 11.69 -5.42
CA LEU A 268 -6.66 12.75 -4.53
C LEU A 268 -7.82 13.66 -4.16
N THR A 269 -8.10 13.79 -2.87
CA THR A 269 -9.23 14.59 -2.38
C THR A 269 -8.78 16.04 -2.13
N SER A 270 -9.57 16.99 -2.60
CA SER A 270 -9.42 18.40 -2.28
C SER A 270 -10.78 19.07 -2.13
N LYS A 271 -10.84 20.16 -1.35
CA LYS A 271 -12.03 21.01 -1.23
C LYS A 271 -11.83 22.30 -2.01
N VAL A 272 -12.71 22.59 -2.95
CA VAL A 272 -12.63 23.76 -3.82
C VAL A 272 -13.99 24.45 -3.93
N ARG A 273 -13.99 25.73 -4.34
CA ARG A 273 -15.24 26.46 -4.65
C ARG A 273 -15.49 26.44 -6.16
N ILE A 274 -16.75 26.36 -6.53
CA ILE A 274 -17.15 26.42 -7.94
C ILE A 274 -17.26 27.89 -8.34
N GLY A 275 -16.39 28.34 -9.23
CA GLY A 275 -16.44 29.69 -9.81
C GLY A 275 -17.23 29.73 -11.14
N ASN A 276 -17.24 30.88 -11.79
CA ASN A 276 -17.81 31.05 -13.12
C ASN A 276 -17.05 30.26 -14.21
N ARG A 277 -15.78 29.92 -13.95
CA ARG A 277 -14.93 29.07 -14.82
C ARG A 277 -14.90 27.61 -14.35
N GLY A 278 -15.82 27.22 -13.46
CA GLY A 278 -15.84 25.88 -12.87
C GLY A 278 -14.98 25.76 -11.62
N VAL A 279 -14.44 24.58 -11.36
CA VAL A 279 -13.47 24.31 -10.28
C VAL A 279 -12.04 24.45 -10.80
N ARG A 280 -11.12 24.78 -9.91
CA ARG A 280 -9.69 24.95 -10.27
C ARG A 280 -8.83 23.97 -9.45
N PHE A 281 -7.98 23.22 -10.17
CA PHE A 281 -6.98 22.36 -9.54
C PHE A 281 -5.65 22.41 -10.31
N LEU A 282 -4.53 22.56 -9.62
CA LEU A 282 -3.17 22.67 -10.18
C LEU A 282 -3.03 23.66 -11.36
N GLY A 283 -3.80 24.77 -11.32
CA GLY A 283 -3.77 25.79 -12.37
C GLY A 283 -4.80 25.59 -13.49
N HIS A 284 -5.35 24.39 -13.64
CA HIS A 284 -6.36 24.06 -14.65
C HIS A 284 -7.78 24.35 -14.17
N HIS A 285 -8.67 24.64 -15.12
CA HIS A 285 -10.10 24.80 -14.89
C HIS A 285 -10.84 23.58 -15.43
N TYR A 286 -11.83 23.13 -14.67
CA TYR A 286 -12.71 22.00 -15.02
C TYR A 286 -14.13 22.49 -15.01
N GLN A 287 -14.89 22.23 -16.09
CA GLN A 287 -16.21 22.81 -16.29
C GLN A 287 -17.15 21.84 -17.01
N SER A 288 -18.41 21.83 -16.56
CA SER A 288 -19.53 21.18 -17.25
C SER A 288 -20.83 21.91 -16.94
N SER A 289 -21.89 21.63 -17.74
CA SER A 289 -23.24 22.15 -17.51
C SER A 289 -23.78 21.72 -16.15
N GLU A 290 -23.57 20.44 -15.79
CA GLU A 290 -24.00 19.87 -14.52
C GLU A 290 -23.29 20.53 -13.32
N LEU A 291 -22.00 20.82 -13.46
CA LEU A 291 -21.26 21.54 -12.44
C LEU A 291 -21.86 22.93 -12.16
N GLN A 292 -22.34 23.65 -13.20
CA GLN A 292 -22.97 24.94 -13.03
C GLN A 292 -24.37 24.82 -12.40
N GLN A 293 -25.06 23.71 -12.57
CA GLN A 293 -26.30 23.42 -11.84
C GLN A 293 -26.00 23.23 -10.34
N ILE A 294 -24.99 22.42 -10.01
CA ILE A 294 -24.54 22.25 -8.62
C ILE A 294 -24.15 23.60 -8.01
N ARG A 295 -23.43 24.48 -8.73
CA ARG A 295 -23.06 25.81 -8.26
C ARG A 295 -24.26 26.65 -7.82
N ARG A 296 -25.36 26.58 -8.54
CA ARG A 296 -26.59 27.31 -8.18
C ARG A 296 -27.17 26.88 -6.83
N VAL A 297 -27.03 25.58 -6.50
CA VAL A 297 -27.47 24.99 -5.25
C VAL A 297 -26.48 25.29 -4.11
N VAL A 298 -25.20 25.01 -4.32
CA VAL A 298 -24.18 25.13 -3.26
C VAL A 298 -23.76 26.59 -3.01
N ARG A 299 -24.01 27.48 -3.98
CA ARG A 299 -23.61 28.90 -3.93
C ARG A 299 -22.10 29.06 -3.69
N SER A 300 -21.73 29.60 -2.52
CA SER A 300 -20.33 29.84 -2.12
C SER A 300 -19.71 28.72 -1.28
N LYS A 301 -20.47 27.66 -0.95
CA LYS A 301 -19.96 26.53 -0.17
C LYS A 301 -18.92 25.76 -0.97
N PRO A 302 -17.88 25.21 -0.32
CA PRO A 302 -16.92 24.36 -1.01
C PRO A 302 -17.57 23.01 -1.37
N VAL A 303 -17.06 22.41 -2.43
CA VAL A 303 -17.38 21.05 -2.88
C VAL A 303 -16.14 20.18 -2.77
N ASN A 304 -16.34 18.86 -2.63
CA ASN A 304 -15.25 17.92 -2.69
C ASN A 304 -14.92 17.59 -4.15
N ILE A 305 -13.63 17.57 -4.46
CA ILE A 305 -13.15 17.03 -5.73
C ILE A 305 -12.26 15.80 -5.48
N ARG A 306 -12.29 14.88 -6.43
CA ARG A 306 -11.34 13.77 -6.53
C ARG A 306 -10.63 13.80 -7.87
N VAL A 307 -9.33 13.62 -7.84
CA VAL A 307 -8.45 13.71 -9.01
C VAL A 307 -7.66 12.42 -9.13
N ASP A 308 -7.69 11.81 -10.30
CA ASP A 308 -6.83 10.67 -10.59
C ASP A 308 -5.36 11.13 -10.62
N ARG A 309 -4.49 10.44 -9.89
CA ARG A 309 -3.04 10.74 -9.87
C ARG A 309 -2.40 10.58 -11.24
N ASN A 310 -2.93 9.68 -12.06
CA ASN A 310 -2.39 9.34 -13.37
C ASN A 310 -3.09 10.08 -14.51
N ASN A 311 -4.18 10.81 -14.23
CA ASN A 311 -4.94 11.52 -15.24
C ASN A 311 -5.58 12.81 -14.71
N ILE A 312 -5.00 13.97 -15.04
CA ILE A 312 -5.56 15.29 -14.70
C ILE A 312 -6.51 15.83 -15.78
N GLY A 313 -6.83 15.09 -16.84
CA GLY A 313 -7.75 15.50 -17.90
C GLY A 313 -9.19 15.67 -17.42
N GLN A 314 -9.53 15.13 -16.26
CA GLN A 314 -10.86 15.24 -15.65
C GLN A 314 -10.80 15.10 -14.15
N VAL A 315 -11.81 15.63 -13.45
CA VAL A 315 -11.97 15.50 -12.00
C VAL A 315 -13.38 15.04 -11.69
N SER A 316 -13.55 14.38 -10.54
CA SER A 316 -14.88 14.08 -10.00
C SER A 316 -15.24 15.12 -8.96
N VAL A 317 -16.48 15.59 -8.97
CA VAL A 317 -16.99 16.62 -8.05
C VAL A 317 -18.22 16.10 -7.34
N ARG A 318 -18.29 16.30 -6.01
CA ARG A 318 -19.47 15.99 -5.19
C ARG A 318 -19.76 17.14 -4.25
N SER A 319 -21.04 17.47 -4.13
CA SER A 319 -21.55 18.43 -3.15
C SER A 319 -21.94 17.73 -1.86
N ASP A 320 -21.48 18.25 -0.72
CA ASP A 320 -21.95 17.81 0.61
C ASP A 320 -23.20 18.62 1.06
N ALA A 321 -23.74 19.50 0.21
CA ALA A 321 -24.78 20.46 0.59
C ALA A 321 -26.18 19.86 0.74
N ASP A 322 -26.40 18.67 0.20
CA ASP A 322 -27.64 17.91 0.38
C ASP A 322 -27.30 16.58 1.06
N ASN A 323 -27.98 16.31 2.19
CA ASN A 323 -28.03 15.00 2.82
C ASN A 323 -28.78 13.97 1.94
N SER A 324 -28.95 14.25 0.66
CA SER A 324 -29.58 13.34 -0.29
C SER A 324 -28.59 12.23 -0.63
N PRO A 325 -28.93 10.96 -0.44
CA PRO A 325 -28.09 9.83 -0.82
C PRO A 325 -27.84 9.75 -2.33
N ASP A 326 -28.54 10.53 -3.14
CA ASP A 326 -28.49 10.51 -4.61
C ASP A 326 -27.54 11.55 -5.24
N THR A 327 -26.85 12.40 -4.47
CA THR A 327 -25.83 13.28 -5.04
C THR A 327 -24.53 12.50 -5.24
N GLY A 328 -24.50 11.70 -6.28
CA GLY A 328 -23.30 10.97 -6.71
C GLY A 328 -22.17 11.91 -7.10
N TRP A 329 -21.02 11.33 -7.37
CA TRP A 329 -19.92 12.04 -8.02
C TRP A 329 -20.30 12.36 -9.47
N ILE A 330 -20.02 13.58 -9.95
CA ILE A 330 -20.08 13.93 -11.35
C ILE A 330 -18.68 14.05 -11.93
N THR A 331 -18.48 13.59 -13.13
CA THR A 331 -17.21 13.74 -13.86
C THR A 331 -17.18 15.05 -14.62
N VAL A 332 -16.15 15.86 -14.39
CA VAL A 332 -15.98 17.20 -14.97
C VAL A 332 -14.67 17.26 -15.76
N PRO A 333 -14.71 17.47 -17.09
CA PRO A 333 -13.54 17.52 -17.92
C PRO A 333 -12.71 18.80 -17.70
N CYS A 334 -11.41 18.73 -18.01
CA CYS A 334 -10.53 19.88 -18.09
C CYS A 334 -10.95 20.75 -19.28
N VAL A 335 -11.04 22.07 -19.06
CA VAL A 335 -11.38 23.02 -20.12
C VAL A 335 -10.29 23.10 -21.21
N THR A 336 -9.04 22.96 -20.80
CA THR A 336 -7.92 22.95 -21.73
C THR A 336 -7.68 21.52 -22.22
N PRO A 337 -7.67 21.26 -23.53
CA PRO A 337 -7.40 19.93 -24.07
C PRO A 337 -5.94 19.50 -23.87
N GLY A 338 -5.67 18.21 -24.04
CA GLY A 338 -4.31 17.65 -24.02
C GLY A 338 -3.79 17.22 -22.66
N TYR A 339 -4.63 17.22 -21.62
CA TYR A 339 -4.26 16.75 -20.27
C TYR A 339 -4.80 15.37 -19.93
N ASP A 340 -5.49 14.74 -20.86
CA ASP A 340 -5.93 13.36 -20.67
C ASP A 340 -4.72 12.41 -20.67
N GLY A 341 -4.63 11.54 -19.66
CA GLY A 341 -3.48 10.67 -19.42
C GLY A 341 -2.24 11.36 -18.84
N VAL A 342 -2.28 12.66 -18.54
CA VAL A 342 -1.17 13.36 -17.88
C VAL A 342 -1.26 13.18 -16.38
N SER A 343 -0.19 12.65 -15.75
CA SER A 343 -0.17 12.46 -14.30
C SER A 343 0.06 13.78 -13.55
N VAL A 344 -0.47 13.83 -12.31
CA VAL A 344 -0.26 14.95 -11.37
C VAL A 344 1.23 15.25 -11.19
N GLU A 345 2.05 14.22 -11.02
CA GLU A 345 3.49 14.38 -10.80
C GLU A 345 4.19 14.95 -12.06
N HIS A 346 3.87 14.41 -13.24
CA HIS A 346 4.42 14.92 -14.48
C HIS A 346 4.09 16.40 -14.68
N TRP A 347 2.83 16.78 -14.44
CA TRP A 347 2.40 18.19 -14.54
C TRP A 347 3.12 19.09 -13.55
N ILE A 348 3.24 18.69 -12.27
CA ILE A 348 3.94 19.50 -11.25
C ILE A 348 5.40 19.74 -11.67
N ARG A 349 6.11 18.73 -12.14
CA ARG A 349 7.49 18.85 -12.65
C ARG A 349 7.56 19.80 -13.84
N THR A 350 6.70 19.59 -14.84
CA THR A 350 6.65 20.45 -16.04
C THR A 350 6.33 21.91 -15.68
N ALA A 351 5.33 22.15 -14.85
CA ALA A 351 4.96 23.48 -14.40
C ALA A 351 6.09 24.18 -13.61
N SER A 352 6.89 23.41 -12.86
CA SER A 352 8.07 23.94 -12.17
C SER A 352 9.14 24.42 -13.16
N VAL A 353 9.45 23.60 -14.17
CA VAL A 353 10.43 23.98 -15.22
C VAL A 353 9.97 25.20 -15.99
N LEU A 354 8.70 25.26 -16.40
CA LEU A 354 8.14 26.40 -17.12
C LEU A 354 8.20 27.70 -16.31
N ARG A 355 7.99 27.64 -15.00
CA ARG A 355 8.13 28.82 -14.11
C ARG A 355 9.56 29.29 -14.04
N GLN A 356 10.53 28.38 -13.95
CA GLN A 356 11.96 28.73 -13.91
C GLN A 356 12.46 29.35 -15.22
N GLN A 357 11.90 28.92 -16.37
CA GLN A 357 12.26 29.51 -17.67
C GLN A 357 11.64 30.87 -17.92
N ASN A 358 10.57 31.24 -17.22
CA ASN A 358 9.86 32.52 -17.37
C ASN A 358 10.14 33.52 -16.22
N ALA A 359 11.01 33.17 -15.29
CA ALA A 359 11.50 34.03 -14.21
C ALA A 359 12.87 34.60 -14.55
#